data_fbd81f89bf8b7bf809196f59f48474f7
#
_entry.id   fbd81f89bf8b7bf809196f59f48474f7
#
_cell.length_a   1.000
_cell.length_b   1.000
_cell.length_c   1.000
_cell.angle_alpha   90.00
_cell.angle_beta   90.00
_cell.angle_gamma   90.00
#
_symmetry.space_group_name_H-M   'P 1'
#
loop_
_entity.id
_entity.type
_entity.pdbx_description
1 polymer ?
#
loop_
_entity_poly.entity_id
_entity_poly.type
_entity_poly.pdbx_seq_one_letter_code
_entity_poly.pdbx_strand_id
1 'polypeptide(L)'
;MSMLVYILASVAALCTGMIVSSRFEVQYYSDKLLIGALVFLVQIILSTLFLGIVVQRLYDLELFILNVSFSTAIWIICRRRPKQSSYKNFTTNVSGFFSEIRTSFFTLILLLLVLVEIVWTLFLGFLFPPYAWDALTYHLPSVAYWLQQGKIFIIETPNLRSNINPMNAELFYLWNVIFLKNDIIVDLSQFFFALLGLLTVYSISKKVGLNTRSSFVAAALYFFTPLILIQSKTCMVDVAVAVMFLIAINFAFQYSKDFKTSNLFLCGIASGILVGSKFTGTIFVFSLFIWILITLLTSHSKNFRQTPWMSKKGTTPLYS
;
A
#
# COMPACT_ATOMS: atom_id res chain seq x y z
N MET A 1 2.06 3.61 -29.18
CA MET A 1 0.66 3.56 -28.70
C MET A 1 0.55 2.90 -27.33
N SER A 2 1.21 1.77 -27.10
CA SER A 2 1.19 1.01 -25.82
C SER A 2 1.63 1.82 -24.59
N MET A 3 2.74 2.56 -24.67
CA MET A 3 3.24 3.40 -23.57
C MET A 3 2.25 4.51 -23.15
N LEU A 4 1.59 5.14 -24.12
CA LEU A 4 0.58 6.16 -23.83
C LEU A 4 -0.63 5.57 -23.11
N VAL A 5 -1.12 4.40 -23.55
CA VAL A 5 -2.25 3.71 -22.92
C VAL A 5 -1.89 3.29 -21.49
N TYR A 6 -0.68 2.77 -21.27
CA TYR A 6 -0.16 2.45 -19.93
C TYR A 6 -0.17 3.67 -19.00
N ILE A 7 0.38 4.81 -19.48
CA ILE A 7 0.42 6.05 -18.70
C ILE A 7 -0.99 6.52 -18.38
N LEU A 8 -1.90 6.57 -19.37
CA LEU A 8 -3.27 7.02 -19.17
C LEU A 8 -4.05 6.13 -18.20
N ALA A 9 -3.92 4.79 -18.31
CA ALA A 9 -4.54 3.84 -17.41
C ALA A 9 -4.02 4.00 -15.97
N SER A 10 -2.70 4.11 -15.81
CA SER A 10 -2.06 4.29 -14.49
C SER A 10 -2.41 5.64 -13.86
N VAL A 11 -2.44 6.71 -14.65
CA VAL A 11 -2.87 8.05 -14.18
C VAL A 11 -4.34 8.03 -13.77
N ALA A 12 -5.23 7.40 -14.56
CA ALA A 12 -6.65 7.29 -14.20
C ALA A 12 -6.83 6.56 -12.87
N ALA A 13 -6.15 5.44 -12.66
CA ALA A 13 -6.20 4.69 -11.41
C ALA A 13 -5.59 5.46 -10.21
N LEU A 14 -4.48 6.17 -10.42
CA LEU A 14 -3.89 7.06 -9.40
C LEU A 14 -4.82 8.22 -9.05
N CYS A 15 -5.47 8.85 -10.05
CA CYS A 15 -6.46 9.89 -9.81
C CYS A 15 -7.64 9.37 -8.99
N THR A 16 -8.11 8.15 -9.24
CA THR A 16 -9.12 7.50 -8.39
C THR A 16 -8.66 7.40 -6.95
N GLY A 17 -7.43 6.92 -6.73
CA GLY A 17 -6.83 6.84 -5.41
C GLY A 17 -6.79 8.20 -4.70
N MET A 18 -6.37 9.25 -5.39
CA MET A 18 -6.31 10.62 -4.85
C MET A 18 -7.71 11.20 -4.56
N ILE A 19 -8.69 10.94 -5.41
CA ILE A 19 -10.08 11.37 -5.21
C ILE A 19 -10.67 10.70 -3.98
N VAL A 20 -10.52 9.37 -3.85
CA VAL A 20 -11.04 8.61 -2.72
C VAL A 20 -10.31 9.02 -1.44
N SER A 21 -8.98 9.11 -1.44
CA SER A 21 -8.20 9.51 -0.25
C SER A 21 -8.59 10.89 0.28
N SER A 22 -9.02 11.81 -0.61
CA SER A 22 -9.48 13.14 -0.22
C SER A 22 -10.79 13.13 0.62
N ARG A 23 -11.47 11.99 0.74
CA ARG A 23 -12.71 11.80 1.51
C ARG A 23 -12.47 11.27 2.92
N PHE A 24 -11.22 10.89 3.22
CA PHE A 24 -10.85 10.42 4.53
C PHE A 24 -10.27 11.56 5.37
N GLU A 25 -10.72 11.63 6.62
CA GLU A 25 -10.10 12.47 7.64
C GLU A 25 -8.90 11.73 8.22
N VAL A 26 -7.71 12.23 7.95
CA VAL A 26 -6.47 11.64 8.45
C VAL A 26 -5.61 12.68 9.16
N GLN A 27 -4.82 12.22 10.10
CA GLN A 27 -3.95 13.08 10.90
C GLN A 27 -2.73 13.59 10.10
N TYR A 28 -2.17 12.74 9.25
CA TYR A 28 -0.97 13.06 8.47
C TYR A 28 -1.24 12.94 6.97
N TYR A 29 -0.57 13.80 6.20
CA TYR A 29 -0.68 13.75 4.74
C TYR A 29 -0.13 12.43 4.14
N SER A 30 0.88 11.83 4.78
CA SER A 30 1.37 10.49 4.43
C SER A 30 0.26 9.44 4.39
N ASP A 31 -0.70 9.49 5.32
CA ASP A 31 -1.84 8.56 5.31
C ASP A 31 -2.75 8.74 4.08
N LYS A 32 -2.92 9.99 3.59
CA LYS A 32 -3.66 10.22 2.33
C LYS A 32 -2.99 9.56 1.14
N LEU A 33 -1.67 9.63 1.07
CA LEU A 33 -0.91 8.98 0.01
C LEU A 33 -1.01 7.46 0.10
N LEU A 34 -0.94 6.90 1.32
CA LEU A 34 -1.11 5.46 1.54
C LEU A 34 -2.53 4.98 1.17
N ILE A 35 -3.57 5.74 1.53
CA ILE A 35 -4.95 5.43 1.11
C ILE A 35 -5.06 5.48 -0.42
N GLY A 36 -4.48 6.50 -1.05
CA GLY A 36 -4.45 6.62 -2.51
C GLY A 36 -3.79 5.42 -3.18
N ALA A 37 -2.66 4.97 -2.64
CA ALA A 37 -1.94 3.79 -3.13
C ALA A 37 -2.75 2.48 -2.90
N LEU A 38 -3.41 2.32 -1.75
CA LEU A 38 -4.29 1.16 -1.52
C LEU A 38 -5.43 1.11 -2.54
N VAL A 39 -6.10 2.24 -2.79
CA VAL A 39 -7.19 2.30 -3.78
C VAL A 39 -6.67 2.02 -5.19
N PHE A 40 -5.50 2.55 -5.56
CA PHE A 40 -4.84 2.25 -6.83
C PHE A 40 -4.59 0.75 -7.00
N LEU A 41 -4.00 0.09 -5.98
CA LEU A 41 -3.74 -1.35 -6.01
C LEU A 41 -5.04 -2.17 -6.07
N VAL A 42 -6.04 -1.82 -5.26
CA VAL A 42 -7.36 -2.49 -5.28
C VAL A 42 -8.02 -2.38 -6.66
N GLN A 43 -7.95 -1.22 -7.29
CA GLN A 43 -8.51 -1.02 -8.63
C GLN A 43 -7.82 -1.92 -9.67
N ILE A 44 -6.49 -2.00 -9.66
CA ILE A 44 -5.73 -2.89 -10.54
C ILE A 44 -6.11 -4.35 -10.28
N ILE A 45 -6.05 -4.80 -9.03
CA ILE A 45 -6.32 -6.18 -8.65
C ILE A 45 -7.75 -6.59 -9.06
N LEU A 46 -8.76 -5.81 -8.65
CA LEU A 46 -10.16 -6.17 -8.91
C LEU A 46 -10.51 -6.12 -10.39
N SER A 47 -10.03 -5.13 -11.13
CA SER A 47 -10.30 -5.04 -12.58
C SER A 47 -9.63 -6.17 -13.36
N THR A 48 -8.42 -6.55 -12.98
CA THR A 48 -7.70 -7.66 -13.62
C THR A 48 -8.34 -9.01 -13.29
N LEU A 49 -8.73 -9.24 -12.02
CA LEU A 49 -9.46 -10.45 -11.62
C LEU A 49 -10.83 -10.54 -12.31
N PHE A 50 -11.56 -9.44 -12.39
CA PHE A 50 -12.87 -9.42 -13.04
C PHE A 50 -12.77 -9.80 -14.53
N LEU A 51 -11.85 -9.18 -15.27
CA LEU A 51 -11.65 -9.51 -16.67
C LEU A 51 -11.03 -10.89 -16.86
N GLY A 52 -10.07 -11.27 -16.04
CA GLY A 52 -9.33 -12.52 -16.19
C GLY A 52 -10.11 -13.76 -15.77
N ILE A 53 -10.93 -13.69 -14.70
CA ILE A 53 -11.65 -14.84 -14.16
C ILE A 53 -13.12 -14.85 -14.59
N VAL A 54 -13.82 -13.70 -14.44
CA VAL A 54 -15.28 -13.66 -14.63
C VAL A 54 -15.61 -13.50 -16.10
N VAL A 55 -15.02 -12.51 -16.76
CA VAL A 55 -15.27 -12.21 -18.19
C VAL A 55 -14.46 -13.12 -19.11
N GLN A 56 -13.30 -13.58 -18.66
CA GLN A 56 -12.32 -14.36 -19.43
C GLN A 56 -11.87 -13.65 -20.73
N ARG A 57 -11.70 -12.33 -20.64
CA ARG A 57 -11.21 -11.45 -21.72
C ARG A 57 -10.20 -10.45 -21.16
N LEU A 58 -9.00 -10.95 -20.88
CA LEU A 58 -7.91 -10.19 -20.28
C LEU A 58 -7.01 -9.61 -21.39
N TYR A 59 -7.44 -8.50 -21.98
CA TYR A 59 -6.70 -7.76 -23.00
C TYR A 59 -6.51 -6.30 -22.58
N ASP A 60 -5.53 -5.64 -23.16
CA ASP A 60 -5.13 -4.28 -22.82
C ASP A 60 -6.25 -3.25 -23.01
N LEU A 61 -7.01 -3.34 -24.12
CA LEU A 61 -8.10 -2.42 -24.42
C LEU A 61 -9.26 -2.56 -23.43
N GLU A 62 -9.69 -3.80 -23.14
CA GLU A 62 -10.76 -4.10 -22.20
C GLU A 62 -10.39 -3.63 -20.78
N LEU A 63 -9.13 -3.90 -20.37
CA LEU A 63 -8.64 -3.47 -19.07
C LEU A 63 -8.55 -1.95 -18.97
N PHE A 64 -8.12 -1.27 -20.03
CA PHE A 64 -8.11 0.19 -20.12
C PHE A 64 -9.51 0.78 -19.97
N ILE A 65 -10.47 0.30 -20.80
CA ILE A 65 -11.86 0.78 -20.79
C ILE A 65 -12.49 0.58 -19.41
N LEU A 66 -12.32 -0.60 -18.81
CA LEU A 66 -12.86 -0.90 -17.49
C LEU A 66 -12.29 0.04 -16.42
N ASN A 67 -10.97 0.27 -16.42
CA ASN A 67 -10.34 1.15 -15.44
C ASN A 67 -10.75 2.62 -15.63
N VAL A 68 -10.82 3.13 -16.83
CA VAL A 68 -11.28 4.50 -17.11
C VAL A 68 -12.75 4.65 -16.73
N SER A 69 -13.59 3.66 -17.05
CA SER A 69 -15.01 3.66 -16.68
C SER A 69 -15.19 3.68 -15.15
N PHE A 70 -14.43 2.85 -14.43
CA PHE A 70 -14.43 2.81 -12.96
C PHE A 70 -13.97 4.16 -12.38
N SER A 71 -12.87 4.71 -12.89
CA SER A 71 -12.33 6.02 -12.46
C SER A 71 -13.35 7.14 -12.68
N THR A 72 -14.03 7.13 -13.82
CA THR A 72 -15.08 8.10 -14.16
C THR A 72 -16.29 7.96 -13.23
N ALA A 73 -16.72 6.73 -12.95
CA ALA A 73 -17.83 6.47 -12.02
C ALA A 73 -17.51 6.99 -10.61
N ILE A 74 -16.31 6.68 -10.10
CA ILE A 74 -15.85 7.17 -8.79
C ILE A 74 -15.78 8.72 -8.78
N TRP A 75 -15.26 9.32 -9.84
CA TRP A 75 -15.23 10.78 -9.96
C TRP A 75 -16.63 11.38 -9.91
N ILE A 76 -17.61 10.82 -10.64
CA ILE A 76 -19.00 11.28 -10.64
C ILE A 76 -19.63 11.15 -9.25
N ILE A 77 -19.42 10.02 -8.56
CA ILE A 77 -19.95 9.80 -7.21
C ILE A 77 -19.32 10.78 -6.22
N CYS A 78 -18.01 10.96 -6.32
CA CYS A 78 -17.26 11.79 -5.39
C CYS A 78 -17.43 13.28 -5.63
N ARG A 79 -17.67 13.78 -6.86
CA ARG A 79 -17.78 15.22 -7.16
C ARG A 79 -18.90 15.93 -6.38
N ARG A 80 -19.95 15.20 -6.01
CA ARG A 80 -21.12 15.73 -5.27
C ARG A 80 -20.87 15.88 -3.76
N ARG A 81 -19.76 15.36 -3.24
CA ARG A 81 -19.44 15.44 -1.82
C ARG A 81 -18.44 16.58 -1.57
N PRO A 82 -18.58 17.35 -0.46
CA PRO A 82 -17.66 18.44 -0.18
C PRO A 82 -16.23 17.92 -0.08
N LYS A 83 -15.31 18.57 -0.78
CA LYS A 83 -13.87 18.32 -0.62
C LYS A 83 -13.44 18.84 0.74
N GLN A 84 -12.94 17.99 1.60
CA GLN A 84 -12.07 18.46 2.67
C GLN A 84 -10.80 19.02 2.04
N SER A 85 -10.51 20.31 2.32
CA SER A 85 -9.46 21.09 1.67
C SER A 85 -8.09 20.38 1.70
N SER A 86 -7.78 19.61 0.65
CA SER A 86 -6.56 18.81 0.55
C SER A 86 -5.37 19.56 -0.06
N TYR A 87 -5.66 20.58 -0.90
CA TYR A 87 -4.59 21.22 -1.69
C TYR A 87 -3.70 22.15 -0.87
N LYS A 88 -4.28 22.95 0.05
CA LYS A 88 -3.47 23.79 0.96
C LYS A 88 -2.58 22.94 1.89
N ASN A 89 -3.02 21.73 2.23
CA ASN A 89 -2.27 20.83 3.10
C ASN A 89 -1.10 20.14 2.41
N PHE A 90 -1.12 19.96 1.08
CA PHE A 90 -0.01 19.34 0.36
C PHE A 90 1.22 20.24 0.35
N THR A 91 1.09 21.44 -0.16
CA THR A 91 2.21 22.41 -0.27
C THR A 91 2.79 22.75 1.09
N THR A 92 1.95 22.96 2.10
CA THR A 92 2.40 23.23 3.48
C THR A 92 3.09 22.04 4.14
N ASN A 93 2.63 20.81 3.91
CA ASN A 93 3.30 19.61 4.46
C ASN A 93 4.63 19.35 3.75
N VAL A 94 4.68 19.47 2.42
CA VAL A 94 5.93 19.29 1.66
C VAL A 94 6.95 20.37 2.00
N SER A 95 6.55 21.65 2.01
CA SER A 95 7.46 22.74 2.38
C SER A 95 7.93 22.64 3.83
N GLY A 96 7.05 22.25 4.75
CA GLY A 96 7.38 21.97 6.15
C GLY A 96 8.39 20.83 6.29
N PHE A 97 8.20 19.72 5.58
CA PHE A 97 9.14 18.61 5.54
C PHE A 97 10.53 19.09 5.09
N PHE A 98 10.63 19.73 3.92
CA PHE A 98 11.92 20.21 3.41
C PHE A 98 12.55 21.28 4.30
N SER A 99 11.75 22.15 4.92
CA SER A 99 12.27 23.17 5.84
C SER A 99 12.93 22.53 7.08
N GLU A 100 12.36 21.45 7.62
CA GLU A 100 12.93 20.73 8.76
C GLU A 100 14.15 19.87 8.37
N ILE A 101 14.12 19.19 7.21
CA ILE A 101 15.23 18.34 6.74
C ILE A 101 16.48 19.18 6.49
N ARG A 102 16.36 20.34 5.83
CA ARG A 102 17.52 21.21 5.50
C ARG A 102 18.20 21.83 6.71
N THR A 103 17.58 21.82 7.88
CA THR A 103 18.18 22.41 9.10
C THR A 103 19.27 21.51 9.73
N SER A 104 19.40 20.26 9.29
CA SER A 104 20.43 19.31 9.76
C SER A 104 21.22 18.79 8.56
N PHE A 105 22.54 18.99 8.59
CA PHE A 105 23.43 18.49 7.56
C PHE A 105 23.35 16.97 7.39
N PHE A 106 23.21 16.22 8.49
CA PHE A 106 23.02 14.77 8.46
C PHE A 106 21.76 14.36 7.69
N THR A 107 20.61 14.96 7.99
CA THR A 107 19.35 14.60 7.32
C THR A 107 19.34 15.05 5.85
N LEU A 108 20.07 16.11 5.50
CA LEU A 108 20.24 16.54 4.11
C LEU A 108 21.07 15.53 3.31
N ILE A 109 22.20 15.06 3.87
CA ILE A 109 23.00 13.99 3.24
C ILE A 109 22.16 12.73 3.09
N LEU A 110 21.43 12.34 4.11
CA LEU A 110 20.57 11.14 4.06
C LEU A 110 19.49 11.27 2.98
N LEU A 111 18.88 12.45 2.81
CA LEU A 111 17.94 12.71 1.72
C LEU A 111 18.62 12.57 0.36
N LEU A 112 19.82 13.13 0.20
CA LEU A 112 20.59 12.99 -1.04
C LEU A 112 20.87 11.51 -1.35
N LEU A 113 21.30 10.73 -0.35
CA LEU A 113 21.55 9.30 -0.52
C LEU A 113 20.27 8.54 -0.93
N VAL A 114 19.12 8.84 -0.33
CA VAL A 114 17.82 8.26 -0.73
C VAL A 114 17.50 8.61 -2.19
N LEU A 115 17.70 9.87 -2.60
CA LEU A 115 17.45 10.29 -3.99
C LEU A 115 18.41 9.61 -4.97
N VAL A 116 19.70 9.48 -4.62
CA VAL A 116 20.69 8.76 -5.44
C VAL A 116 20.28 7.29 -5.60
N GLU A 117 19.87 6.61 -4.51
CA GLU A 117 19.44 5.21 -4.59
C GLU A 117 18.13 5.04 -5.42
N ILE A 118 17.20 5.99 -5.32
CA ILE A 118 16.00 6.01 -6.19
C ILE A 118 16.42 6.05 -7.67
N VAL A 119 17.27 7.01 -8.04
CA VAL A 119 17.76 7.16 -9.43
C VAL A 119 18.53 5.91 -9.86
N TRP A 120 19.39 5.39 -8.98
CA TRP A 120 20.17 4.17 -9.24
C TRP A 120 19.30 2.95 -9.46
N THR A 121 18.29 2.75 -8.63
CA THR A 121 17.34 1.63 -8.79
C THR A 121 16.53 1.75 -10.08
N LEU A 122 16.05 2.95 -10.42
CA LEU A 122 15.37 3.19 -11.71
C LEU A 122 16.31 2.88 -12.89
N PHE A 123 17.55 3.36 -12.84
CA PHE A 123 18.54 3.09 -13.89
C PHE A 123 18.81 1.59 -14.06
N LEU A 124 19.02 0.86 -12.96
CA LEU A 124 19.25 -0.59 -13.02
C LEU A 124 18.02 -1.36 -13.53
N GLY A 125 16.82 -0.98 -13.10
CA GLY A 125 15.57 -1.60 -13.54
C GLY A 125 15.26 -1.39 -15.03
N PHE A 126 15.82 -0.34 -15.65
CA PHE A 126 15.76 -0.15 -17.10
C PHE A 126 16.87 -0.88 -17.86
N LEU A 127 18.03 -1.07 -17.22
CA LEU A 127 19.21 -1.61 -17.90
C LEU A 127 19.23 -3.14 -17.94
N PHE A 128 18.75 -3.77 -16.85
CA PHE A 128 18.83 -5.23 -16.71
C PHE A 128 17.45 -5.87 -16.86
N PRO A 129 17.36 -7.00 -17.56
CA PRO A 129 16.15 -7.80 -17.60
C PRO A 129 15.93 -8.51 -16.25
N PRO A 130 14.71 -9.02 -15.98
CA PRO A 130 14.44 -9.85 -14.81
C PRO A 130 15.42 -11.03 -14.69
N TYR A 131 15.99 -11.23 -13.50
CA TYR A 131 17.05 -12.22 -13.26
C TYR A 131 16.82 -13.11 -12.06
N ALA A 132 15.91 -12.74 -11.14
CA ALA A 132 15.67 -13.49 -9.91
C ALA A 132 15.05 -14.85 -10.22
N TRP A 133 15.53 -15.90 -9.53
CA TRP A 133 15.11 -17.29 -9.78
C TRP A 133 13.58 -17.46 -9.71
N ASP A 134 12.96 -17.03 -8.62
CA ASP A 134 11.52 -17.15 -8.44
C ASP A 134 10.74 -16.32 -9.47
N ALA A 135 11.24 -15.14 -9.84
CA ALA A 135 10.68 -14.31 -10.88
C ALA A 135 10.59 -15.04 -12.22
N LEU A 136 11.67 -15.74 -12.62
CA LEU A 136 11.78 -16.44 -13.89
C LEU A 136 11.14 -17.83 -13.88
N THR A 137 10.95 -18.46 -12.70
CA THR A 137 10.44 -19.83 -12.63
C THR A 137 8.94 -19.93 -12.47
N TYR A 138 8.26 -18.97 -11.83
CA TYR A 138 6.81 -19.02 -11.66
C TYR A 138 6.08 -17.66 -11.65
N HIS A 139 6.67 -16.55 -11.18
CA HIS A 139 5.95 -15.27 -11.15
C HIS A 139 5.67 -14.74 -12.56
N LEU A 140 6.71 -14.49 -13.34
CA LEU A 140 6.56 -13.98 -14.72
C LEU A 140 6.01 -15.02 -15.69
N PRO A 141 6.39 -16.30 -15.62
CA PRO A 141 5.73 -17.33 -16.42
C PRO A 141 4.22 -17.38 -16.21
N SER A 142 3.72 -17.25 -14.99
CA SER A 142 2.27 -17.21 -14.73
C SER A 142 1.61 -16.02 -15.44
N VAL A 143 2.20 -14.84 -15.35
CA VAL A 143 1.74 -13.65 -16.09
C VAL A 143 1.74 -13.89 -17.60
N ALA A 144 2.81 -14.49 -18.14
CA ALA A 144 2.91 -14.78 -19.56
C ALA A 144 1.83 -15.76 -20.03
N TYR A 145 1.57 -16.84 -19.28
CA TYR A 145 0.51 -17.80 -19.59
C TYR A 145 -0.87 -17.14 -19.61
N TRP A 146 -1.19 -16.32 -18.60
CA TRP A 146 -2.47 -15.62 -18.55
C TRP A 146 -2.66 -14.64 -19.71
N LEU A 147 -1.62 -13.92 -20.08
CA LEU A 147 -1.66 -13.00 -21.22
C LEU A 147 -1.81 -13.72 -22.55
N GLN A 148 -1.12 -14.86 -22.74
CA GLN A 148 -1.24 -15.68 -23.96
C GLN A 148 -2.65 -16.25 -24.13
N GLN A 149 -3.31 -16.65 -23.05
CA GLN A 149 -4.66 -17.21 -23.07
C GLN A 149 -5.76 -16.16 -22.97
N GLY A 150 -5.41 -14.91 -22.69
CA GLY A 150 -6.39 -13.83 -22.45
C GLY A 150 -7.30 -14.05 -21.25
N LYS A 151 -6.88 -14.86 -20.27
CA LYS A 151 -7.64 -15.18 -19.04
C LYS A 151 -6.73 -15.68 -17.92
N ILE A 152 -7.21 -15.57 -16.68
CA ILE A 152 -6.57 -16.16 -15.50
C ILE A 152 -7.13 -17.56 -15.29
N PHE A 153 -6.26 -18.56 -15.22
CA PHE A 153 -6.62 -19.97 -15.09
C PHE A 153 -5.54 -20.74 -14.33
N ILE A 154 -5.87 -21.96 -13.88
CA ILE A 154 -4.91 -22.89 -13.28
C ILE A 154 -3.97 -23.41 -14.39
N ILE A 155 -2.67 -23.13 -14.23
CA ILE A 155 -1.67 -23.42 -15.25
C ILE A 155 -1.26 -24.90 -15.14
N GLU A 156 -1.34 -25.64 -16.24
CA GLU A 156 -0.85 -27.01 -16.32
C GLU A 156 0.71 -26.98 -16.38
N THR A 157 1.33 -27.11 -15.22
CA THR A 157 2.79 -27.03 -15.06
C THR A 157 3.26 -27.95 -13.94
N PRO A 158 4.45 -28.56 -14.06
CA PRO A 158 5.07 -29.32 -12.97
C PRO A 158 5.48 -28.41 -11.79
N ASN A 159 5.60 -27.10 -12.01
CA ASN A 159 5.90 -26.14 -10.94
C ASN A 159 4.61 -25.75 -10.21
N LEU A 160 4.30 -26.44 -9.13
CA LEU A 160 3.11 -26.20 -8.31
C LEU A 160 3.03 -24.78 -7.75
N ARG A 161 4.16 -24.06 -7.62
CA ARG A 161 4.19 -22.68 -7.07
C ARG A 161 3.38 -21.71 -7.91
N SER A 162 3.27 -21.94 -9.22
CA SER A 162 2.44 -21.12 -10.13
C SER A 162 0.95 -21.11 -9.78
N ASN A 163 0.46 -22.15 -9.04
CA ASN A 163 -0.96 -22.31 -8.76
C ASN A 163 -1.30 -22.28 -7.26
N ILE A 164 -0.33 -22.54 -6.38
CA ILE A 164 -0.56 -22.60 -4.92
C ILE A 164 -0.50 -21.20 -4.30
N ASN A 165 0.36 -20.33 -4.83
CA ASN A 165 0.54 -19.00 -4.28
C ASN A 165 -0.61 -18.05 -4.69
N PRO A 166 -1.10 -17.21 -3.79
CA PRO A 166 -1.99 -16.12 -4.14
C PRO A 166 -1.32 -15.13 -5.08
N MET A 167 -2.06 -14.50 -5.97
CA MET A 167 -1.55 -13.85 -7.19
C MET A 167 -1.59 -12.30 -7.21
N ASN A 168 -1.91 -11.63 -6.11
CA ASN A 168 -2.09 -10.16 -6.14
C ASN A 168 -0.85 -9.39 -6.59
N ALA A 169 0.35 -9.88 -6.28
CA ALA A 169 1.59 -9.25 -6.74
C ALA A 169 1.80 -9.47 -8.25
N GLU A 170 1.50 -10.67 -8.74
CA GLU A 170 1.55 -11.01 -10.16
C GLU A 170 0.54 -10.22 -10.99
N LEU A 171 -0.62 -9.87 -10.42
CA LEU A 171 -1.58 -8.98 -11.09
C LEU A 171 -1.02 -7.57 -11.28
N PHE A 172 -0.15 -7.09 -10.37
CA PHE A 172 0.54 -5.83 -10.54
C PHE A 172 1.65 -5.91 -11.60
N TYR A 173 2.36 -7.06 -11.72
CA TYR A 173 3.29 -7.31 -12.84
C TYR A 173 2.55 -7.39 -14.16
N LEU A 174 1.42 -8.10 -14.19
CA LEU A 174 0.56 -8.22 -15.37
C LEU A 174 0.11 -6.84 -15.86
N TRP A 175 -0.25 -5.92 -14.97
CA TRP A 175 -0.61 -4.55 -15.34
C TRP A 175 0.49 -3.86 -16.15
N ASN A 176 1.76 -4.02 -15.76
CA ASN A 176 2.86 -3.44 -16.50
C ASN A 176 3.02 -4.12 -17.88
N VAL A 177 3.04 -5.44 -17.92
CA VAL A 177 3.32 -6.22 -19.15
C VAL A 177 2.18 -6.13 -20.14
N ILE A 178 0.91 -6.15 -19.71
CA ILE A 178 -0.26 -6.16 -20.63
C ILE A 178 -0.30 -4.90 -21.50
N PHE A 179 0.04 -3.74 -20.93
CA PHE A 179 0.03 -2.48 -21.67
C PHE A 179 1.32 -2.24 -22.44
N LEU A 180 2.47 -2.52 -21.82
CA LEU A 180 3.77 -2.23 -22.45
C LEU A 180 4.17 -3.26 -23.51
N LYS A 181 3.61 -4.47 -23.45
CA LYS A 181 3.94 -5.61 -24.31
C LYS A 181 5.41 -6.04 -24.20
N ASN A 182 6.04 -5.71 -23.08
CA ASN A 182 7.40 -6.11 -22.73
C ASN A 182 7.56 -6.11 -21.19
N ASP A 183 8.69 -6.60 -20.72
CA ASP A 183 9.03 -6.76 -19.32
C ASP A 183 10.07 -5.76 -18.79
N ILE A 184 10.42 -4.73 -19.57
CA ILE A 184 11.53 -3.80 -19.28
C ILE A 184 11.42 -3.17 -17.89
N ILE A 185 10.21 -2.79 -17.45
CA ILE A 185 10.03 -2.13 -16.16
C ILE A 185 9.40 -3.02 -15.09
N VAL A 186 9.19 -4.30 -15.39
CA VAL A 186 8.44 -5.18 -14.48
C VAL A 186 9.16 -5.37 -13.14
N ASP A 187 10.49 -5.38 -13.13
CA ASP A 187 11.31 -5.45 -11.90
C ASP A 187 11.14 -4.23 -10.99
N LEU A 188 10.74 -3.06 -11.55
CA LEU A 188 10.44 -1.86 -10.77
C LEU A 188 9.10 -1.95 -10.00
N SER A 189 8.35 -3.02 -10.19
CA SER A 189 7.10 -3.23 -9.44
C SER A 189 7.35 -3.35 -7.94
N GLN A 190 8.40 -4.03 -7.50
CA GLN A 190 8.76 -4.11 -6.08
C GLN A 190 9.33 -2.79 -5.56
N PHE A 191 9.95 -1.99 -6.41
CA PHE A 191 10.43 -0.65 -6.06
C PHE A 191 9.27 0.30 -5.68
N PHE A 192 8.14 0.21 -6.37
CA PHE A 192 6.94 0.92 -5.97
C PHE A 192 6.54 0.60 -4.51
N PHE A 193 6.55 -0.68 -4.12
CA PHE A 193 6.29 -1.08 -2.75
C PHE A 193 7.38 -0.61 -1.79
N ALA A 194 8.66 -0.63 -2.16
CA ALA A 194 9.74 -0.11 -1.32
C ALA A 194 9.54 1.38 -0.97
N LEU A 195 9.11 2.20 -1.94
CA LEU A 195 8.76 3.61 -1.72
C LEU A 195 7.53 3.77 -0.82
N LEU A 196 6.51 2.91 -0.98
CA LEU A 196 5.37 2.89 -0.06
C LEU A 196 5.80 2.50 1.36
N GLY A 197 6.74 1.58 1.49
CA GLY A 197 7.31 1.19 2.79
C GLY A 197 8.03 2.34 3.47
N LEU A 198 8.87 3.09 2.73
CA LEU A 198 9.51 4.31 3.22
C LEU A 198 8.46 5.31 3.75
N LEU A 199 7.41 5.56 2.99
CA LEU A 199 6.32 6.44 3.37
C LEU A 199 5.56 5.92 4.60
N THR A 200 5.35 4.59 4.68
CA THR A 200 4.62 3.96 5.78
C THR A 200 5.39 4.04 7.08
N VAL A 201 6.71 3.72 7.06
CA VAL A 201 7.56 3.84 8.25
C VAL A 201 7.63 5.28 8.73
N TYR A 202 7.73 6.25 7.81
CA TYR A 202 7.63 7.67 8.16
C TYR A 202 6.30 7.98 8.86
N SER A 203 5.17 7.52 8.32
CA SER A 203 3.84 7.75 8.88
C SER A 203 3.69 7.13 10.28
N ILE A 204 4.11 5.88 10.47
CA ILE A 204 4.10 5.21 11.78
C ILE A 204 4.96 5.99 12.78
N SER A 205 6.16 6.39 12.39
CA SER A 205 7.09 7.16 13.24
C SER A 205 6.48 8.48 13.70
N LYS A 206 5.79 9.20 12.82
CA LYS A 206 5.01 10.40 13.19
C LYS A 206 3.92 10.09 14.20
N LYS A 207 3.20 8.98 14.04
CA LYS A 207 2.12 8.55 14.95
C LYS A 207 2.64 8.13 16.33
N VAL A 208 3.86 7.62 16.40
CA VAL A 208 4.53 7.31 17.68
C VAL A 208 5.03 8.57 18.38
N GLY A 209 5.05 9.72 17.71
CA GLY A 209 5.40 11.02 18.29
C GLY A 209 6.79 11.53 17.94
N LEU A 210 7.48 10.88 16.99
CA LEU A 210 8.78 11.37 16.52
C LEU A 210 8.60 12.67 15.69
N ASN A 211 9.59 13.55 15.80
CA ASN A 211 9.66 14.74 14.95
C ASN A 211 9.95 14.35 13.49
N THR A 212 9.82 15.28 12.54
CA THR A 212 9.98 15.03 11.10
C THR A 212 11.34 14.45 10.75
N ARG A 213 12.43 14.95 11.37
CA ARG A 213 13.80 14.46 11.10
C ARG A 213 13.97 13.01 11.55
N SER A 214 13.62 12.70 12.79
CA SER A 214 13.73 11.34 13.34
C SER A 214 12.83 10.36 12.58
N SER A 215 11.63 10.80 12.16
CA SER A 215 10.73 9.98 11.35
C SER A 215 11.31 9.69 9.96
N PHE A 216 11.99 10.69 9.36
CA PHE A 216 12.67 10.49 8.08
C PHE A 216 13.89 9.57 8.22
N VAL A 217 14.68 9.69 9.30
CA VAL A 217 15.80 8.78 9.57
C VAL A 217 15.30 7.34 9.71
N ALA A 218 14.22 7.10 10.47
CA ALA A 218 13.64 5.76 10.60
C ALA A 218 13.16 5.20 9.25
N ALA A 219 12.52 6.03 8.42
CA ALA A 219 12.08 5.65 7.08
C ALA A 219 13.26 5.32 6.15
N ALA A 220 14.34 6.13 6.21
CA ALA A 220 15.54 5.89 5.43
C ALA A 220 16.27 4.60 5.87
N LEU A 221 16.35 4.32 7.19
CA LEU A 221 16.90 3.06 7.69
C LEU A 221 16.15 1.84 7.16
N TYR A 222 14.80 1.91 7.12
CA TYR A 222 14.00 0.88 6.46
C TYR A 222 14.38 0.74 4.98
N PHE A 223 14.41 1.86 4.24
CA PHE A 223 14.68 1.86 2.81
C PHE A 223 16.08 1.31 2.47
N PHE A 224 17.09 1.63 3.29
CA PHE A 224 18.46 1.13 3.14
C PHE A 224 18.67 -0.27 3.75
N THR A 225 17.63 -0.96 4.21
CA THR A 225 17.76 -2.37 4.59
C THR A 225 18.23 -3.18 3.37
N PRO A 226 19.36 -3.93 3.47
CA PRO A 226 19.93 -4.60 2.29
C PRO A 226 18.93 -5.48 1.53
N LEU A 227 18.06 -6.20 2.25
CA LEU A 227 17.05 -7.05 1.63
C LEU A 227 16.01 -6.22 0.85
N ILE A 228 15.59 -5.04 1.35
CA ILE A 228 14.68 -4.13 0.63
C ILE A 228 15.34 -3.64 -0.65
N LEU A 229 16.60 -3.19 -0.59
CA LEU A 229 17.33 -2.70 -1.76
C LEU A 229 17.53 -3.77 -2.84
N ILE A 230 17.88 -5.00 -2.42
CA ILE A 230 18.10 -6.10 -3.37
C ILE A 230 16.77 -6.49 -4.03
N GLN A 231 15.73 -6.70 -3.26
CA GLN A 231 14.45 -7.18 -3.78
C GLN A 231 13.64 -6.11 -4.50
N SER A 232 13.88 -4.82 -4.23
CA SER A 232 13.22 -3.73 -4.95
C SER A 232 13.54 -3.68 -6.45
N LYS A 233 14.54 -4.42 -6.90
CA LYS A 233 15.00 -4.54 -8.29
C LYS A 233 14.68 -5.93 -8.88
N THR A 234 13.62 -6.57 -8.40
CA THR A 234 13.24 -7.92 -8.81
C THR A 234 11.73 -8.07 -8.87
N CYS A 235 11.25 -9.11 -9.57
CA CYS A 235 9.84 -9.52 -9.53
C CYS A 235 9.58 -10.57 -8.44
N MET A 236 10.15 -10.37 -7.24
CA MET A 236 9.81 -11.11 -6.02
C MET A 236 8.55 -10.50 -5.40
N VAL A 237 7.98 -11.12 -4.36
CA VAL A 237 6.76 -10.62 -3.71
C VAL A 237 6.98 -10.13 -2.27
N ASP A 238 8.17 -10.33 -1.72
CA ASP A 238 8.43 -10.16 -0.29
C ASP A 238 8.36 -8.70 0.16
N VAL A 239 8.82 -7.75 -0.67
CA VAL A 239 8.70 -6.32 -0.35
C VAL A 239 7.24 -5.90 -0.33
N ALA A 240 6.43 -6.34 -1.29
CA ALA A 240 4.99 -6.07 -1.31
C ALA A 240 4.30 -6.61 -0.05
N VAL A 241 4.62 -7.86 0.34
CA VAL A 241 4.11 -8.51 1.56
C VAL A 241 4.48 -7.71 2.81
N ALA A 242 5.76 -7.37 2.98
CA ALA A 242 6.24 -6.60 4.12
C ALA A 242 5.56 -5.22 4.21
N VAL A 243 5.42 -4.54 3.08
CA VAL A 243 4.84 -3.20 3.01
C VAL A 243 3.33 -3.21 3.25
N MET A 244 2.61 -4.18 2.70
CA MET A 244 1.18 -4.32 2.99
C MET A 244 0.93 -4.59 4.48
N PHE A 245 1.79 -5.38 5.13
CA PHE A 245 1.74 -5.58 6.57
C PHE A 245 2.01 -4.26 7.33
N LEU A 246 3.04 -3.50 6.95
CA LEU A 246 3.32 -2.19 7.55
C LEU A 246 2.15 -1.21 7.38
N ILE A 247 1.51 -1.17 6.21
CA ILE A 247 0.33 -0.32 5.98
C ILE A 247 -0.84 -0.78 6.85
N ALA A 248 -1.06 -2.08 6.99
CA ALA A 248 -2.08 -2.62 7.89
C ALA A 248 -1.80 -2.23 9.36
N ILE A 249 -0.55 -2.33 9.83
CA ILE A 249 -0.11 -1.84 11.15
C ILE A 249 -0.38 -0.33 11.28
N ASN A 250 -0.06 0.47 10.27
CA ASN A 250 -0.25 1.91 10.29
C ASN A 250 -1.71 2.30 10.57
N PHE A 251 -2.66 1.61 9.94
CA PHE A 251 -4.09 1.85 10.13
C PHE A 251 -4.65 1.18 11.39
N ALA A 252 -4.17 -0.01 11.78
CA ALA A 252 -4.51 -0.64 13.04
C ALA A 252 -4.08 0.21 14.24
N PHE A 253 -2.87 0.79 14.17
CA PHE A 253 -2.36 1.70 15.19
C PHE A 253 -3.19 3.00 15.29
N GLN A 254 -3.62 3.55 14.15
CA GLN A 254 -4.53 4.69 14.15
C GLN A 254 -5.89 4.31 14.74
N TYR A 255 -6.43 3.15 14.36
CA TYR A 255 -7.68 2.63 14.93
C TYR A 255 -7.61 2.47 16.45
N SER A 256 -6.50 1.97 16.97
CA SER A 256 -6.33 1.82 18.43
C SER A 256 -6.35 3.15 19.20
N LYS A 257 -6.16 4.28 18.51
CA LYS A 257 -6.21 5.63 19.10
C LYS A 257 -7.58 6.30 19.01
N ASP A 258 -8.25 6.17 17.84
CA ASP A 258 -9.45 6.96 17.53
C ASP A 258 -10.72 6.11 17.35
N PHE A 259 -10.60 4.78 17.29
CA PHE A 259 -11.69 3.82 17.07
C PHE A 259 -12.56 4.10 15.84
N LYS A 260 -12.01 4.86 14.85
CA LYS A 260 -12.74 5.14 13.61
C LYS A 260 -12.80 3.90 12.72
N THR A 261 -14.01 3.44 12.38
CA THR A 261 -14.25 2.28 11.50
C THR A 261 -13.54 2.40 10.15
N SER A 262 -13.34 3.64 9.66
CA SER A 262 -12.58 3.88 8.43
C SER A 262 -11.14 3.36 8.49
N ASN A 263 -10.46 3.50 9.66
CA ASN A 263 -9.11 2.99 9.85
C ASN A 263 -9.10 1.46 9.90
N LEU A 264 -10.10 0.84 10.53
CA LEU A 264 -10.25 -0.61 10.54
C LEU A 264 -10.51 -1.15 9.12
N PHE A 265 -11.33 -0.46 8.34
CA PHE A 265 -11.58 -0.81 6.94
C PHE A 265 -10.31 -0.75 6.07
N LEU A 266 -9.51 0.31 6.22
CA LEU A 266 -8.22 0.45 5.52
C LEU A 266 -7.20 -0.61 5.94
N CYS A 267 -7.16 -0.95 7.24
CA CYS A 267 -6.38 -2.09 7.75
C CYS A 267 -6.83 -3.41 7.08
N GLY A 268 -8.14 -3.62 6.96
CA GLY A 268 -8.71 -4.79 6.29
C GLY A 268 -8.34 -4.88 4.81
N ILE A 269 -8.38 -3.75 4.07
CA ILE A 269 -7.95 -3.70 2.66
C ILE A 269 -6.48 -4.08 2.53
N ALA A 270 -5.59 -3.47 3.32
CA ALA A 270 -4.17 -3.79 3.29
C ALA A 270 -3.90 -5.27 3.64
N SER A 271 -4.62 -5.81 4.63
CA SER A 271 -4.57 -7.22 5.03
C SER A 271 -5.06 -8.14 3.90
N GLY A 272 -6.11 -7.78 3.18
CA GLY A 272 -6.62 -8.53 2.04
C GLY A 272 -5.61 -8.59 0.88
N ILE A 273 -4.95 -7.46 0.55
CA ILE A 273 -3.89 -7.45 -0.45
C ILE A 273 -2.70 -8.31 0.03
N LEU A 274 -2.32 -8.22 1.30
CA LEU A 274 -1.26 -9.00 1.93
C LEU A 274 -1.47 -10.51 1.78
N VAL A 275 -2.63 -11.02 2.22
CA VAL A 275 -2.97 -12.45 2.13
C VAL A 275 -3.07 -12.90 0.68
N GLY A 276 -3.63 -12.06 -0.19
CA GLY A 276 -3.71 -12.32 -1.62
C GLY A 276 -2.39 -12.23 -2.37
N SER A 277 -1.29 -11.79 -1.72
CA SER A 277 0.06 -11.74 -2.34
C SER A 277 0.95 -12.91 -1.92
N LYS A 278 0.79 -13.44 -0.71
CA LYS A 278 1.57 -14.59 -0.23
C LYS A 278 0.83 -15.30 0.90
N PHE A 279 0.80 -16.62 0.86
CA PHE A 279 0.08 -17.42 1.87
C PHE A 279 0.58 -17.15 3.31
N THR A 280 1.88 -16.91 3.50
CA THR A 280 2.44 -16.52 4.81
C THR A 280 1.86 -15.22 5.37
N GLY A 281 1.26 -14.40 4.54
CA GLY A 281 0.51 -13.19 4.94
C GLY A 281 -0.60 -13.47 5.95
N THR A 282 -1.18 -14.69 5.94
CA THR A 282 -2.22 -15.10 6.91
C THR A 282 -1.72 -15.06 8.35
N ILE A 283 -0.46 -15.42 8.60
CA ILE A 283 0.16 -15.38 9.94
C ILE A 283 0.25 -13.93 10.43
N PHE A 284 0.66 -13.02 9.55
CA PHE A 284 0.75 -11.60 9.87
C PHE A 284 -0.63 -10.97 10.14
N VAL A 285 -1.63 -11.33 9.33
CA VAL A 285 -3.01 -10.84 9.53
C VAL A 285 -3.59 -11.39 10.82
N PHE A 286 -3.31 -12.65 11.17
CA PHE A 286 -3.73 -13.21 12.45
C PHE A 286 -3.13 -12.46 13.64
N SER A 287 -1.86 -12.08 13.58
CA SER A 287 -1.23 -11.25 14.62
C SER A 287 -1.89 -9.86 14.78
N LEU A 288 -2.27 -9.23 13.66
CA LEU A 288 -3.03 -7.97 13.67
C LEU A 288 -4.43 -8.14 14.27
N PHE A 289 -5.10 -9.24 13.94
CA PHE A 289 -6.41 -9.56 14.50
C PHE A 289 -6.33 -9.68 16.03
N ILE A 290 -5.33 -10.41 16.56
CA ILE A 290 -5.10 -10.51 18.01
C ILE A 290 -4.86 -9.12 18.62
N TRP A 291 -4.03 -8.29 18.00
CA TRP A 291 -3.78 -6.94 18.50
C TRP A 291 -5.05 -6.08 18.54
N ILE A 292 -5.85 -6.08 17.49
CA ILE A 292 -7.13 -5.34 17.44
C ILE A 292 -8.10 -5.87 18.50
N LEU A 293 -8.19 -7.19 18.67
CA LEU A 293 -9.04 -7.83 19.67
C LEU A 293 -8.63 -7.38 21.10
N ILE A 294 -7.34 -7.44 21.44
CA ILE A 294 -6.83 -6.98 22.73
C ILE A 294 -7.17 -5.49 22.94
N THR A 295 -7.00 -4.66 21.91
CA THR A 295 -7.32 -3.23 21.96
C THR A 295 -8.80 -3.01 22.28
N LEU A 296 -9.70 -3.75 21.65
CA LEU A 296 -11.14 -3.65 21.91
C LEU A 296 -11.50 -4.10 23.32
N LEU A 297 -10.97 -5.23 23.78
CA LEU A 297 -11.23 -5.75 25.13
C LEU A 297 -10.73 -4.81 26.24
N THR A 298 -9.54 -4.23 26.07
CA THR A 298 -8.96 -3.30 27.04
C THR A 298 -9.68 -1.95 27.04
N SER A 299 -10.16 -1.48 25.90
CA SER A 299 -10.96 -0.25 25.81
C SER A 299 -12.32 -0.42 26.48
N HIS A 300 -13.00 -1.54 26.26
CA HIS A 300 -14.28 -1.84 26.88
C HIS A 300 -14.17 -1.89 28.42
N SER A 301 -13.10 -2.51 28.93
CA SER A 301 -12.81 -2.57 30.38
C SER A 301 -12.57 -1.17 31.00
N LYS A 302 -11.91 -0.24 30.29
CA LYS A 302 -11.71 1.14 30.77
C LYS A 302 -13.02 1.92 30.83
N ASN A 303 -13.90 1.80 29.85
CA ASN A 303 -15.20 2.45 29.82
C ASN A 303 -16.12 1.90 30.92
N PHE A 304 -16.05 0.62 31.24
CA PHE A 304 -16.83 0.00 32.31
C PHE A 304 -16.39 0.49 33.70
N ARG A 305 -15.09 0.77 33.91
CA ARG A 305 -14.55 1.31 35.16
C ARG A 305 -14.89 2.81 35.41
N GLN A 306 -15.28 3.53 34.37
CA GLN A 306 -15.62 4.96 34.43
C GLN A 306 -17.13 5.21 34.54
N THR A 307 -17.97 4.19 34.68
CA THR A 307 -19.40 4.38 34.92
C THR A 307 -19.65 5.01 36.30
N PRO A 308 -20.42 6.10 36.39
CA PRO A 308 -20.51 6.97 37.58
C PRO A 308 -21.03 6.30 38.87
N TRP A 309 -21.65 5.12 38.75
CA TRP A 309 -22.22 4.45 39.91
C TRP A 309 -21.23 3.60 40.74
N MET A 310 -19.99 3.41 40.27
CA MET A 310 -18.90 2.84 41.08
C MET A 310 -18.15 3.89 41.92
N SER A 311 -18.32 5.18 41.62
CA SER A 311 -17.73 6.29 42.39
C SER A 311 -18.48 6.62 43.70
N LYS A 312 -19.64 6.01 43.95
CA LYS A 312 -20.44 6.24 45.16
C LYS A 312 -20.27 5.18 46.25
N LYS A 313 -19.08 4.67 46.46
CA LYS A 313 -18.79 3.90 47.69
C LYS A 313 -17.68 4.61 48.46
N GLY A 314 -18.10 5.35 49.45
CA GLY A 314 -17.25 5.72 50.57
C GLY A 314 -17.00 7.20 50.79
N THR A 315 -17.97 7.91 51.39
CA THR A 315 -17.73 8.79 52.55
C THR A 315 -19.07 9.10 53.16
N THR A 316 -19.51 8.29 54.11
CA THR A 316 -20.38 8.73 55.21
C THR A 316 -19.49 9.47 56.17
N PRO A 317 -19.77 10.74 56.54
CA PRO A 317 -19.13 11.36 57.67
C PRO A 317 -19.79 10.80 58.95
N LEU A 318 -19.00 10.11 59.75
CA LEU A 318 -19.37 9.87 61.16
C LEU A 318 -19.32 11.18 61.91
N TYR A 319 -20.42 11.52 62.51
CA TYR A 319 -20.58 12.61 63.44
C TYR A 319 -19.70 12.39 64.70
N SER A 320 -19.04 13.42 65.18
CA SER A 320 -18.89 13.80 66.52
C SER A 320 -18.65 15.29 66.65
#